data_29012e16dc3e9d542e7708198c8bde34
#
_entry.id   29012e16dc3e9d542e7708198c8bde34
#
_cell.length_a   1.000
_cell.length_b   1.000
_cell.length_c   1.000
_cell.angle_alpha   90.00
_cell.angle_beta   90.00
_cell.angle_gamma   90.00
#
_symmetry.space_group_name_H-M   'P 1'
#
loop_
_entity.id
_entity.type
_entity.pdbx_description
1 polymer ?
#
loop_
_entity_poly.entity_id
_entity_poly.type
_entity_poly.pdbx_seq_one_letter_code
_entity_poly.pdbx_strand_id
1 'polypeptide(L)'
;VVFDRGNREFALYSKTTQVYKKTAEMTIVDADVDASGNVAVATGSDRYLGQVSVYDRNQQLVFGWSSSKEYILSVSMGSGGNLAVACVNAVDGRVTTVVYALNIHREEELSRTEFPGSLALQMRWEGSTIQLVCDDQVFALKKDGSLAGSTAFEGSVLAIGNIGGGDYAVALGDNTQSHLNKVLLVGQKGQVKATVEVGREIVGVYASGGKIAVLGHSDLTVYK
;
A
#
# COMPACT_ATOMS: atom_id res chain seq x y z
N VAL A 1 -1.43 10.93 8.98
CA VAL A 1 -2.61 11.56 8.35
C VAL A 1 -3.86 10.78 8.74
N VAL A 2 -4.98 11.46 8.89
CA VAL A 2 -6.33 10.90 9.06
C VAL A 2 -7.21 11.45 7.95
N PHE A 3 -7.90 10.58 7.25
CA PHE A 3 -8.80 10.96 6.17
C PHE A 3 -10.02 10.04 6.13
N ASP A 4 -11.09 10.50 5.53
CA ASP A 4 -12.29 9.71 5.28
C ASP A 4 -12.31 9.29 3.81
N ARG A 5 -12.11 7.98 3.57
CA ARG A 5 -12.13 7.40 2.22
C ARG A 5 -13.54 7.54 1.64
N GLY A 6 -13.63 8.08 0.42
CA GLY A 6 -14.92 8.36 -0.20
C GLY A 6 -15.51 9.74 0.16
N ASN A 7 -14.83 10.51 1.02
CA ASN A 7 -15.15 11.90 1.32
C ASN A 7 -14.00 12.81 0.85
N ARG A 8 -14.00 14.09 1.23
CA ARG A 8 -13.01 15.08 0.79
C ARG A 8 -12.17 15.69 1.90
N GLU A 9 -12.37 15.30 3.15
CA GLU A 9 -11.66 15.88 4.30
C GLU A 9 -10.48 15.02 4.71
N PHE A 10 -9.36 15.66 5.01
CA PHE A 10 -8.20 15.05 5.66
C PHE A 10 -7.56 15.97 6.68
N ALA A 11 -6.87 15.39 7.66
CA ALA A 11 -6.18 16.13 8.70
C ALA A 11 -4.80 15.54 9.01
N LEU A 12 -3.83 16.41 9.24
CA LEU A 12 -2.52 16.03 9.72
C LEU A 12 -2.49 16.15 11.24
N TYR A 13 -2.01 15.12 11.91
CA TYR A 13 -1.77 15.11 13.35
C TYR A 13 -0.30 14.87 13.67
N SER A 14 0.19 15.55 14.70
CA SER A 14 1.47 15.24 15.35
C SER A 14 1.14 14.70 16.74
N LYS A 15 1.38 13.42 16.97
CA LYS A 15 0.87 12.69 18.15
C LYS A 15 -0.66 12.87 18.24
N THR A 16 -1.16 13.57 19.25
CA THR A 16 -2.59 13.82 19.48
C THR A 16 -3.04 15.23 19.07
N THR A 17 -2.10 16.08 18.60
CA THR A 17 -2.40 17.48 18.23
C THR A 17 -2.65 17.57 16.73
N GLN A 18 -3.80 18.12 16.36
CA GLN A 18 -4.10 18.44 14.96
C GLN A 18 -3.20 19.60 14.51
N VAL A 19 -2.39 19.33 13.46
CA VAL A 19 -1.53 20.35 12.84
C VAL A 19 -2.37 21.22 11.90
N TYR A 20 -3.16 20.57 11.02
CA TYR A 20 -4.14 21.24 10.19
C TYR A 20 -5.24 20.26 9.71
N LYS A 21 -6.33 20.84 9.22
CA LYS A 21 -7.40 20.15 8.48
C LYS A 21 -7.60 20.85 7.14
N LYS A 22 -7.86 20.06 6.08
CA LYS A 22 -8.05 20.56 4.72
C LYS A 22 -9.13 19.76 4.00
N THR A 23 -9.79 20.40 3.05
CA THR A 23 -10.76 19.77 2.16
C THR A 23 -10.13 19.66 0.76
N ALA A 24 -10.09 18.45 0.21
CA ALA A 24 -9.66 18.19 -1.16
C ALA A 24 -10.76 18.65 -2.16
N GLU A 25 -10.38 18.92 -3.40
CA GLU A 25 -11.32 19.30 -4.44
C GLU A 25 -12.27 18.16 -4.82
N MET A 26 -11.76 16.94 -4.80
CA MET A 26 -12.48 15.71 -5.18
C MET A 26 -12.40 14.67 -4.06
N THR A 27 -13.17 13.60 -4.20
CA THR A 27 -13.22 12.48 -3.27
C THR A 27 -11.86 11.83 -3.09
N ILE A 28 -11.44 11.64 -1.84
CA ILE A 28 -10.17 11.02 -1.47
C ILE A 28 -10.26 9.51 -1.67
N VAL A 29 -9.30 8.98 -2.40
CA VAL A 29 -9.07 7.54 -2.59
C VAL A 29 -8.15 7.00 -1.52
N ASP A 30 -7.02 7.70 -1.28
CA ASP A 30 -6.01 7.32 -0.30
C ASP A 30 -5.16 8.53 0.11
N ALA A 31 -4.50 8.46 1.27
CA ALA A 31 -3.55 9.47 1.70
C ALA A 31 -2.47 8.89 2.61
N ASP A 32 -1.24 9.39 2.46
CA ASP A 32 -0.11 9.01 3.31
C ASP A 32 0.73 10.24 3.69
N VAL A 33 1.61 10.10 4.68
CA VAL A 33 2.43 11.18 5.22
C VAL A 33 3.87 10.71 5.44
N ASP A 34 4.84 11.53 5.04
CA ASP A 34 6.24 11.28 5.34
C ASP A 34 6.65 11.79 6.74
N ALA A 35 7.89 11.45 7.14
CA ALA A 35 8.46 11.91 8.41
C ALA A 35 8.66 13.45 8.49
N SER A 36 8.71 14.14 7.35
CA SER A 36 8.83 15.60 7.26
C SER A 36 7.48 16.31 7.42
N GLY A 37 6.37 15.54 7.36
CA GLY A 37 5.01 16.05 7.45
C GLY A 37 4.45 16.50 6.10
N ASN A 38 5.04 16.06 4.98
CA ASN A 38 4.41 16.19 3.68
C ASN A 38 3.30 15.16 3.56
N VAL A 39 2.11 15.58 3.15
CA VAL A 39 0.91 14.74 3.01
C VAL A 39 0.59 14.58 1.54
N ALA A 40 0.69 13.36 1.04
CA ALA A 40 0.18 12.98 -0.28
C ALA A 40 -1.30 12.60 -0.17
N VAL A 41 -2.12 13.15 -1.04
CA VAL A 41 -3.56 12.87 -1.12
C VAL A 41 -3.90 12.48 -2.55
N ALA A 42 -4.36 11.24 -2.73
CA ALA A 42 -4.88 10.75 -3.99
C ALA A 42 -6.39 11.01 -4.08
N THR A 43 -6.84 11.55 -5.17
CA THR A 43 -8.24 11.88 -5.41
C THR A 43 -8.69 11.43 -6.80
N GLY A 44 -9.99 11.36 -7.01
CA GLY A 44 -10.57 11.46 -8.35
C GLY A 44 -10.22 12.80 -9.02
N SER A 45 -10.57 12.96 -10.28
CA SER A 45 -10.38 14.20 -11.03
C SER A 45 -11.46 14.36 -12.11
N ASP A 46 -11.83 15.59 -12.43
CA ASP A 46 -12.75 15.89 -13.53
C ASP A 46 -12.08 15.81 -14.91
N ARG A 47 -10.75 15.87 -14.95
CA ARG A 47 -9.96 15.92 -16.20
C ARG A 47 -9.12 14.67 -16.44
N TYR A 48 -8.81 13.92 -15.37
CA TYR A 48 -7.95 12.75 -15.37
C TYR A 48 -8.65 11.57 -14.70
N LEU A 49 -8.11 10.37 -14.83
CA LEU A 49 -8.63 9.20 -14.10
C LEU A 49 -8.25 9.24 -12.61
N GLY A 50 -7.22 10.00 -12.26
CA GLY A 50 -6.83 10.23 -10.89
C GLY A 50 -5.75 11.32 -10.78
N GLN A 51 -5.64 11.90 -9.59
CA GLN A 51 -4.67 12.94 -9.26
C GLN A 51 -4.09 12.72 -7.88
N VAL A 52 -2.81 13.04 -7.72
CA VAL A 52 -2.12 13.12 -6.43
C VAL A 52 -1.67 14.55 -6.20
N SER A 53 -2.01 15.08 -5.04
CA SER A 53 -1.54 16.39 -4.55
C SER A 53 -0.73 16.19 -3.28
N VAL A 54 0.45 16.79 -3.19
CA VAL A 54 1.26 16.74 -1.96
C VAL A 54 1.31 18.12 -1.33
N TYR A 55 0.95 18.18 -0.06
CA TYR A 55 0.94 19.39 0.75
C TYR A 55 2.03 19.32 1.82
N ASP A 56 2.74 20.42 2.05
CA ASP A 56 3.68 20.56 3.16
C ASP A 56 2.96 20.82 4.50
N ARG A 57 3.75 20.96 5.58
CA ARG A 57 3.24 21.31 6.91
C ARG A 57 2.50 22.66 6.98
N ASN A 58 2.78 23.55 6.04
CA ASN A 58 2.15 24.87 5.95
C ASN A 58 0.92 24.84 5.03
N GLN A 59 0.47 23.65 4.61
CA GLN A 59 -0.67 23.44 3.71
C GLN A 59 -0.44 23.95 2.27
N GLN A 60 0.81 24.22 1.91
CA GLN A 60 1.17 24.64 0.56
C GLN A 60 1.25 23.41 -0.34
N LEU A 61 0.67 23.51 -1.55
CA LEU A 61 0.83 22.48 -2.59
C LEU A 61 2.27 22.54 -3.09
N VAL A 62 3.04 21.46 -2.87
CA VAL A 62 4.47 21.37 -3.25
C VAL A 62 4.71 20.42 -4.41
N PHE A 63 3.73 19.55 -4.72
CA PHE A 63 3.84 18.62 -5.84
C PHE A 63 2.45 18.21 -6.32
N GLY A 64 2.30 17.98 -7.63
CA GLY A 64 1.11 17.45 -8.26
C GLY A 64 1.47 16.45 -9.36
N TRP A 65 0.73 15.34 -9.40
CA TRP A 65 0.83 14.34 -10.45
C TRP A 65 -0.57 13.84 -10.83
N SER A 66 -0.78 13.45 -12.09
CA SER A 66 -2.07 12.96 -12.55
C SER A 66 -1.90 11.88 -13.63
N SER A 67 -2.80 10.91 -13.64
CA SER A 67 -2.88 9.88 -14.67
C SER A 67 -4.14 10.04 -15.52
N SER A 68 -3.96 10.02 -16.83
CA SER A 68 -5.05 9.95 -17.81
C SER A 68 -5.32 8.54 -18.32
N LYS A 69 -4.54 7.55 -17.88
CA LYS A 69 -4.58 6.17 -18.38
C LYS A 69 -5.00 5.16 -17.30
N GLU A 70 -4.72 5.45 -16.05
CA GLU A 70 -4.96 4.51 -14.94
C GLU A 70 -5.74 5.19 -13.81
N TYR A 71 -6.57 4.41 -13.10
CA TYR A 71 -7.20 4.80 -11.84
C TYR A 71 -6.23 4.61 -10.67
N ILE A 72 -6.13 5.57 -9.77
CA ILE A 72 -5.28 5.46 -8.59
C ILE A 72 -5.97 4.57 -7.54
N LEU A 73 -5.23 3.61 -6.98
CA LEU A 73 -5.65 2.73 -5.90
C LEU A 73 -5.10 3.18 -4.55
N SER A 74 -3.81 3.51 -4.49
CA SER A 74 -3.16 3.92 -3.25
C SER A 74 -1.90 4.75 -3.49
N VAL A 75 -1.49 5.46 -2.45
CA VAL A 75 -0.25 6.24 -2.41
C VAL A 75 0.57 5.86 -1.18
N SER A 76 1.89 5.94 -1.27
CA SER A 76 2.76 5.80 -0.11
C SER A 76 3.96 6.73 -0.18
N MET A 77 4.15 7.50 0.89
CA MET A 77 5.27 8.42 1.05
C MET A 77 6.48 7.70 1.66
N GLY A 78 7.62 7.82 1.00
CA GLY A 78 8.91 7.39 1.51
C GLY A 78 9.75 8.56 2.04
N SER A 79 10.92 8.25 2.58
CA SER A 79 11.86 9.28 3.03
C SER A 79 12.45 10.08 1.86
N GLY A 80 12.85 11.35 2.09
CA GLY A 80 13.50 12.20 1.09
C GLY A 80 12.59 12.64 -0.05
N GLY A 81 11.28 12.73 0.21
CA GLY A 81 10.29 13.15 -0.77
C GLY A 81 9.92 12.08 -1.80
N ASN A 82 10.29 10.82 -1.57
CA ASN A 82 9.88 9.73 -2.44
C ASN A 82 8.38 9.46 -2.28
N LEU A 83 7.72 9.13 -3.37
CA LEU A 83 6.29 8.85 -3.44
C LEU A 83 6.05 7.68 -4.38
N ALA A 84 5.36 6.66 -3.92
CA ALA A 84 4.84 5.60 -4.75
C ALA A 84 3.34 5.81 -5.00
N VAL A 85 2.89 5.54 -6.21
CA VAL A 85 1.49 5.57 -6.61
C VAL A 85 1.17 4.23 -7.26
N ALA A 86 0.26 3.46 -6.66
CA ALA A 86 -0.29 2.27 -7.28
C ALA A 86 -1.57 2.64 -8.03
N CYS A 87 -1.59 2.26 -9.29
CA CYS A 87 -2.70 2.48 -10.21
C CYS A 87 -3.21 1.16 -10.78
N VAL A 88 -4.39 1.19 -11.35
CA VAL A 88 -4.99 0.06 -12.07
C VAL A 88 -5.58 0.51 -13.40
N ASN A 89 -5.41 -0.34 -14.40
CA ASN A 89 -6.14 -0.26 -15.66
C ASN A 89 -6.54 -1.67 -16.14
N ALA A 90 -7.23 -1.74 -17.24
CA ALA A 90 -7.51 -2.98 -17.94
C ALA A 90 -6.88 -2.91 -19.34
N VAL A 91 -5.92 -3.79 -19.59
CA VAL A 91 -5.27 -3.95 -20.91
C VAL A 91 -5.69 -5.31 -21.48
N ASP A 92 -6.27 -5.29 -22.66
CA ASP A 92 -6.76 -6.52 -23.34
C ASP A 92 -7.69 -7.39 -22.46
N GLY A 93 -8.55 -6.72 -21.65
CA GLY A 93 -9.48 -7.39 -20.74
C GLY A 93 -8.83 -7.98 -19.48
N ARG A 94 -7.54 -7.73 -19.25
CA ARG A 94 -6.82 -8.15 -18.04
C ARG A 94 -6.56 -6.95 -17.13
N VAL A 95 -6.83 -7.12 -15.85
CA VAL A 95 -6.42 -6.17 -14.81
C VAL A 95 -4.90 -6.07 -14.83
N THR A 96 -4.39 -4.84 -14.78
CA THR A 96 -2.95 -4.56 -14.70
C THR A 96 -2.72 -3.52 -13.62
N THR A 97 -1.95 -3.88 -12.61
CA THR A 97 -1.43 -2.90 -11.65
C THR A 97 -0.23 -2.18 -12.27
N VAL A 98 -0.20 -0.87 -12.12
CA VAL A 98 0.91 -0.01 -12.53
C VAL A 98 1.42 0.74 -11.32
N VAL A 99 2.70 0.62 -11.02
CA VAL A 99 3.34 1.32 -9.92
C VAL A 99 4.28 2.40 -10.47
N TYR A 100 4.03 3.63 -10.08
CA TYR A 100 4.89 4.78 -10.33
C TYR A 100 5.75 5.05 -9.10
N ALA A 101 7.05 5.16 -9.28
CA ALA A 101 7.94 5.75 -8.30
C ALA A 101 8.25 7.19 -8.72
N LEU A 102 7.98 8.13 -7.83
CA LEU A 102 8.08 9.57 -8.03
C LEU A 102 8.98 10.18 -6.93
N ASN A 103 9.36 11.44 -7.12
CA ASN A 103 9.96 12.22 -6.06
C ASN A 103 9.42 13.65 -6.12
N ILE A 104 8.92 14.17 -5.00
CA ILE A 104 8.26 15.50 -4.94
C ILE A 104 9.16 16.69 -5.28
N HIS A 105 10.49 16.46 -5.39
CA HIS A 105 11.48 17.47 -5.77
C HIS A 105 11.93 17.34 -7.24
N ARG A 106 11.27 16.47 -8.02
CA ARG A 106 11.59 16.20 -9.44
C ARG A 106 10.31 16.20 -10.27
N GLU A 107 10.41 16.69 -11.49
CA GLU A 107 9.31 16.64 -12.46
C GLU A 107 9.20 15.26 -13.12
N GLU A 108 10.34 14.60 -13.34
CA GLU A 108 10.39 13.30 -14.02
C GLU A 108 10.07 12.15 -13.07
N GLU A 109 9.35 11.16 -13.58
CA GLU A 109 9.10 9.89 -12.87
C GLU A 109 10.44 9.15 -12.69
N LEU A 110 10.65 8.55 -11.51
CA LEU A 110 11.82 7.71 -11.26
C LEU A 110 11.69 6.38 -11.98
N SER A 111 10.48 5.82 -11.98
CA SER A 111 10.13 4.60 -12.72
C SER A 111 8.64 4.42 -12.86
N ARG A 112 8.26 3.59 -13.85
CA ARG A 112 6.93 3.06 -14.08
C ARG A 112 7.06 1.55 -14.32
N THR A 113 6.36 0.74 -13.52
CA THR A 113 6.43 -0.72 -13.60
C THR A 113 5.02 -1.30 -13.68
N GLU A 114 4.80 -2.22 -14.62
CA GLU A 114 3.51 -2.89 -14.84
C GLU A 114 3.53 -4.32 -14.30
N PHE A 115 2.39 -4.75 -13.76
CA PHE A 115 2.12 -6.10 -13.26
C PHE A 115 0.83 -6.62 -13.91
N PRO A 116 0.94 -7.17 -15.15
CA PRO A 116 -0.22 -7.68 -15.85
C PRO A 116 -0.81 -8.91 -15.15
N GLY A 117 -2.12 -8.90 -14.93
CA GLY A 117 -2.85 -10.00 -14.28
C GLY A 117 -2.91 -9.90 -12.76
N SER A 118 -2.16 -8.99 -12.13
CA SER A 118 -2.14 -8.81 -10.67
C SER A 118 -2.90 -7.55 -10.26
N LEU A 119 -3.72 -7.64 -9.23
CA LEU A 119 -4.44 -6.50 -8.62
C LEU A 119 -3.77 -6.09 -7.31
N ALA A 120 -3.30 -4.85 -7.23
CA ALA A 120 -2.75 -4.31 -5.99
C ALA A 120 -3.80 -4.22 -4.88
N LEU A 121 -3.51 -4.81 -3.73
CA LEU A 121 -4.33 -4.76 -2.53
C LEU A 121 -3.77 -3.78 -1.50
N GLN A 122 -2.44 -3.76 -1.34
CA GLN A 122 -1.76 -2.84 -0.42
C GLN A 122 -0.35 -2.54 -0.91
N MET A 123 0.10 -1.30 -0.70
CA MET A 123 1.44 -0.85 -1.06
C MET A 123 2.04 0.00 0.06
N ARG A 124 3.36 -0.11 0.25
CA ARG A 124 4.11 0.74 1.16
C ARG A 124 5.52 1.02 0.65
N TRP A 125 5.95 2.29 0.68
CA TRP A 125 7.36 2.63 0.51
C TRP A 125 8.07 2.51 1.85
N GLU A 126 9.04 1.61 1.94
CA GLU A 126 9.81 1.38 3.16
C GLU A 126 11.30 1.33 2.86
N GLY A 127 12.05 2.25 3.47
CA GLY A 127 13.49 2.38 3.22
C GLY A 127 13.82 2.58 1.75
N SER A 128 14.47 1.60 1.13
CA SER A 128 14.88 1.62 -0.28
C SER A 128 13.96 0.86 -1.22
N THR A 129 12.88 0.27 -0.72
CA THR A 129 11.97 -0.58 -1.50
C THR A 129 10.51 -0.14 -1.40
N ILE A 130 9.76 -0.40 -2.46
CA ILE A 130 8.31 -0.32 -2.48
C ILE A 130 7.81 -1.76 -2.32
N GLN A 131 7.13 -2.04 -1.22
CA GLN A 131 6.49 -3.32 -0.96
C GLN A 131 5.08 -3.27 -1.54
N LEU A 132 4.73 -4.23 -2.37
CA LEU A 132 3.44 -4.35 -3.01
C LEU A 132 2.88 -5.75 -2.77
N VAL A 133 1.69 -5.82 -2.20
CA VAL A 133 0.90 -7.06 -2.08
C VAL A 133 -0.21 -7.00 -3.10
N CYS A 134 -0.22 -7.97 -4.00
CA CYS A 134 -1.28 -8.19 -4.97
C CYS A 134 -2.14 -9.39 -4.56
N ASP A 135 -3.19 -9.64 -5.33
CA ASP A 135 -4.12 -10.76 -5.11
C ASP A 135 -3.50 -12.14 -5.37
N ASP A 136 -2.39 -12.21 -6.11
CA ASP A 136 -1.71 -13.44 -6.54
C ASP A 136 -0.26 -13.56 -6.07
N GLN A 137 0.37 -12.44 -5.67
CA GLN A 137 1.77 -12.43 -5.28
C GLN A 137 2.19 -11.16 -4.54
N VAL A 138 3.36 -11.22 -3.91
CA VAL A 138 4.03 -10.05 -3.34
C VAL A 138 5.24 -9.66 -4.18
N PHE A 139 5.47 -8.35 -4.27
CA PHE A 139 6.63 -7.77 -4.93
C PHE A 139 7.37 -6.82 -4.01
N ALA A 140 8.67 -6.75 -4.17
CA ALA A 140 9.50 -5.66 -3.66
C ALA A 140 10.21 -4.99 -4.83
N LEU A 141 9.93 -3.71 -5.06
CA LEU A 141 10.55 -2.92 -6.12
C LEU A 141 11.57 -1.96 -5.51
N LYS A 142 12.59 -1.66 -6.29
CA LYS A 142 13.46 -0.52 -6.03
C LYS A 142 12.87 0.74 -6.69
N LYS A 143 13.39 1.90 -6.33
CA LYS A 143 12.97 3.19 -6.90
C LYS A 143 13.15 3.32 -8.42
N ASP A 144 14.03 2.50 -9.02
CA ASP A 144 14.27 2.44 -10.46
C ASP A 144 13.33 1.47 -11.18
N GLY A 145 12.36 0.90 -10.47
CA GLY A 145 11.39 -0.05 -10.99
C GLY A 145 11.90 -1.50 -11.09
N SER A 146 13.18 -1.75 -10.81
CA SER A 146 13.70 -3.11 -10.81
C SER A 146 13.21 -3.90 -9.61
N LEU A 147 12.94 -5.20 -9.80
CA LEU A 147 12.53 -6.09 -8.71
C LEU A 147 13.72 -6.38 -7.79
N ALA A 148 13.51 -6.17 -6.48
CA ALA A 148 14.39 -6.68 -5.44
C ALA A 148 14.05 -8.14 -5.10
N GLY A 149 12.80 -8.55 -5.36
CA GLY A 149 12.31 -9.90 -5.24
C GLY A 149 10.80 -9.96 -5.36
N SER A 150 10.27 -11.18 -5.48
CA SER A 150 8.84 -11.46 -5.50
C SER A 150 8.57 -12.89 -5.06
N THR A 151 7.36 -13.16 -4.59
CA THR A 151 6.89 -14.52 -4.29
C THR A 151 5.42 -14.62 -4.67
N ALA A 152 5.12 -15.54 -5.59
CA ALA A 152 3.76 -15.93 -5.90
C ALA A 152 3.20 -16.85 -4.81
N PHE A 153 1.89 -16.85 -4.63
CA PHE A 153 1.18 -17.71 -3.69
C PHE A 153 -0.15 -18.19 -4.29
N GLU A 154 -0.65 -19.25 -3.71
CA GLU A 154 -1.97 -19.79 -4.03
C GLU A 154 -2.97 -19.48 -2.91
N GLY A 155 -4.21 -19.23 -3.27
CA GLY A 155 -5.29 -18.87 -2.36
C GLY A 155 -5.59 -17.37 -2.38
N SER A 156 -6.74 -17.01 -1.81
CA SER A 156 -7.16 -15.61 -1.70
C SER A 156 -6.46 -14.92 -0.53
N VAL A 157 -6.10 -13.65 -0.69
CA VAL A 157 -5.61 -12.82 0.42
C VAL A 157 -6.78 -12.48 1.34
N LEU A 158 -6.73 -12.95 2.59
CA LEU A 158 -7.74 -12.71 3.61
C LEU A 158 -7.45 -11.45 4.43
N ALA A 159 -6.18 -11.24 4.76
CA ALA A 159 -5.72 -10.08 5.52
C ALA A 159 -4.24 -9.79 5.25
N ILE A 160 -3.86 -8.52 5.39
CA ILE A 160 -2.46 -8.07 5.31
C ILE A 160 -2.17 -7.28 6.58
N GLY A 161 -1.06 -7.60 7.24
CA GLY A 161 -0.65 -6.97 8.49
C GLY A 161 0.66 -6.24 8.39
N ASN A 162 0.69 -5.00 8.87
CA ASN A 162 1.85 -4.12 9.09
C ASN A 162 2.87 -4.04 7.92
N ILE A 163 2.41 -3.97 6.70
CA ILE A 163 3.28 -3.66 5.57
C ILE A 163 4.00 -2.31 5.82
N GLY A 164 5.32 -2.28 5.66
CA GLY A 164 6.14 -1.10 5.97
C GLY A 164 6.57 -1.02 7.45
N GLY A 165 7.51 -1.72 7.86
CA GLY A 165 8.05 -1.76 9.24
C GLY A 165 8.96 -2.95 9.45
N GLY A 166 9.48 -3.49 8.37
CA GLY A 166 10.27 -4.71 8.36
C GLY A 166 9.53 -5.88 7.72
N ASP A 167 9.47 -7.00 8.44
CA ASP A 167 8.69 -8.16 7.99
C ASP A 167 7.20 -7.91 8.21
N TYR A 168 6.37 -8.39 7.29
CA TYR A 168 4.92 -8.25 7.35
C TYR A 168 4.21 -9.59 7.14
N ALA A 169 2.94 -9.65 7.51
CA ALA A 169 2.13 -10.85 7.42
C ALA A 169 1.13 -10.77 6.26
N VAL A 170 1.00 -11.87 5.51
CA VAL A 170 -0.06 -12.05 4.51
C VAL A 170 -0.83 -13.32 4.85
N ALA A 171 -2.10 -13.18 5.20
CA ALA A 171 -2.99 -14.30 5.43
C ALA A 171 -3.60 -14.75 4.12
N LEU A 172 -3.49 -16.03 3.85
CA LEU A 172 -4.01 -16.68 2.65
C LEU A 172 -5.01 -17.76 3.04
N GLY A 173 -6.00 -17.98 2.21
CA GLY A 173 -6.93 -19.07 2.43
C GLY A 173 -8.13 -19.04 1.51
N ASP A 174 -9.14 -19.78 1.95
CA ASP A 174 -10.44 -19.88 1.31
C ASP A 174 -11.53 -19.66 2.38
N ASN A 175 -12.44 -18.72 2.12
CA ASN A 175 -13.54 -18.42 3.02
C ASN A 175 -14.51 -19.60 3.23
N THR A 176 -14.46 -20.61 2.33
CA THR A 176 -15.28 -21.82 2.41
C THR A 176 -14.55 -22.98 3.09
N GLN A 177 -13.22 -22.94 3.18
CA GLN A 177 -12.36 -24.00 3.69
C GLN A 177 -11.32 -23.47 4.68
N SER A 178 -11.76 -22.91 5.79
CA SER A 178 -10.90 -22.24 6.79
C SER A 178 -9.78 -23.12 7.35
N HIS A 179 -9.91 -24.46 7.27
CA HIS A 179 -8.86 -25.39 7.68
C HIS A 179 -7.60 -25.34 6.78
N LEU A 180 -7.67 -24.72 5.60
CA LEU A 180 -6.54 -24.51 4.71
C LEU A 180 -5.89 -23.11 4.88
N ASN A 181 -6.41 -22.30 5.79
CA ASN A 181 -5.90 -20.95 6.00
C ASN A 181 -4.49 -20.97 6.62
N LYS A 182 -3.62 -20.14 6.06
CA LYS A 182 -2.23 -20.00 6.46
C LYS A 182 -1.80 -18.54 6.47
N VAL A 183 -0.70 -18.25 7.15
CA VAL A 183 -0.09 -16.92 7.18
C VAL A 183 1.35 -17.02 6.72
N LEU A 184 1.71 -16.20 5.76
CA LEU A 184 3.08 -16.01 5.30
C LEU A 184 3.71 -14.86 6.09
N LEU A 185 4.90 -15.08 6.63
CA LEU A 185 5.80 -14.02 7.08
C LEU A 185 6.67 -13.60 5.91
N VAL A 186 6.49 -12.40 5.42
CA VAL A 186 7.18 -11.89 4.23
C VAL A 186 8.21 -10.85 4.65
N GLY A 187 9.43 -10.98 4.13
CA GLY A 187 10.51 -10.03 4.36
C GLY A 187 10.47 -8.84 3.40
N GLN A 188 11.25 -7.81 3.70
CA GLN A 188 11.32 -6.56 2.93
C GLN A 188 11.68 -6.72 1.44
N LYS A 189 12.31 -7.84 1.08
CA LYS A 189 12.64 -8.17 -0.33
C LYS A 189 11.60 -9.06 -0.99
N GLY A 190 10.40 -9.21 -0.40
CA GLY A 190 9.33 -10.04 -0.95
C GLY A 190 9.54 -11.56 -0.80
N GLN A 191 10.59 -12.00 -0.07
CA GLN A 191 10.80 -13.42 0.21
C GLN A 191 9.93 -13.90 1.37
N VAL A 192 9.38 -15.10 1.28
CA VAL A 192 8.72 -15.76 2.41
C VAL A 192 9.79 -16.27 3.37
N LYS A 193 9.73 -15.85 4.64
CA LYS A 193 10.62 -16.27 5.74
C LYS A 193 10.07 -17.44 6.52
N ALA A 194 8.74 -17.48 6.67
CA ALA A 194 8.04 -18.55 7.38
C ALA A 194 6.61 -18.66 6.87
N THR A 195 6.04 -19.84 7.01
CA THR A 195 4.63 -20.12 6.77
C THR A 195 4.05 -20.77 8.03
N VAL A 196 2.90 -20.28 8.49
CA VAL A 196 2.18 -20.81 9.63
C VAL A 196 0.83 -21.31 9.15
N GLU A 197 0.59 -22.61 9.29
CA GLU A 197 -0.74 -23.19 9.09
C GLU A 197 -1.62 -22.81 10.27
N VAL A 198 -2.69 -22.09 10.00
CA VAL A 198 -3.60 -21.56 11.03
C VAL A 198 -4.78 -22.50 11.22
N GLY A 199 -5.30 -23.07 10.13
CA GLY A 199 -6.37 -24.07 10.15
C GLY A 199 -7.72 -23.59 10.68
N ARG A 200 -7.94 -22.28 10.69
CA ARG A 200 -9.15 -21.63 11.19
C ARG A 200 -9.38 -20.29 10.51
N GLU A 201 -10.50 -19.67 10.80
CA GLU A 201 -10.83 -18.34 10.26
C GLU A 201 -9.85 -17.26 10.74
N ILE A 202 -9.52 -16.37 9.80
CA ILE A 202 -8.61 -15.25 10.02
C ILE A 202 -9.36 -13.96 9.72
N VAL A 203 -9.45 -13.09 10.72
CA VAL A 203 -10.03 -11.73 10.60
C VAL A 203 -8.93 -10.68 10.39
N GLY A 204 -7.76 -10.92 10.98
CA GLY A 204 -6.63 -10.02 10.87
C GLY A 204 -5.32 -10.70 11.26
N VAL A 205 -4.22 -10.12 10.78
CA VAL A 205 -2.86 -10.59 11.07
C VAL A 205 -1.95 -9.42 11.38
N TYR A 206 -0.91 -9.67 12.16
CA TYR A 206 0.15 -8.70 12.45
C TYR A 206 1.48 -9.43 12.62
N ALA A 207 2.58 -8.89 12.10
CA ALA A 207 3.91 -9.46 12.30
C ALA A 207 4.84 -8.43 12.98
N SER A 208 5.60 -8.87 13.98
CA SER A 208 6.62 -8.04 14.62
C SER A 208 7.65 -8.91 15.33
N GLY A 209 8.94 -8.60 15.17
CA GLY A 209 10.03 -9.29 15.87
C GLY A 209 10.06 -10.79 15.63
N GLY A 210 9.75 -11.25 14.42
CA GLY A 210 9.69 -12.68 14.06
C GLY A 210 8.48 -13.43 14.61
N LYS A 211 7.50 -12.72 15.20
CA LYS A 211 6.26 -13.29 15.70
C LYS A 211 5.10 -12.90 14.80
N ILE A 212 4.10 -13.77 14.69
CA ILE A 212 2.86 -13.54 13.95
C ILE A 212 1.71 -13.62 14.94
N ALA A 213 0.93 -12.54 15.04
CA ALA A 213 -0.34 -12.52 15.75
C ALA A 213 -1.48 -12.71 14.74
N VAL A 214 -2.38 -13.64 15.03
CA VAL A 214 -3.56 -13.96 14.22
C VAL A 214 -4.80 -13.70 15.04
N LEU A 215 -5.63 -12.79 14.56
CA LEU A 215 -6.93 -12.47 15.13
C LEU A 215 -8.00 -13.33 14.45
N GLY A 216 -8.73 -14.12 15.24
CA GLY A 216 -9.99 -14.75 14.87
C GLY A 216 -11.18 -13.92 15.33
N HIS A 217 -12.39 -14.41 15.19
CA HIS A 217 -13.59 -13.70 15.65
C HIS A 217 -13.66 -13.54 17.18
N SER A 218 -13.14 -14.49 17.95
CA SER A 218 -13.26 -14.51 19.40
C SER A 218 -11.94 -14.69 20.15
N ASP A 219 -10.81 -14.79 19.44
CA ASP A 219 -9.52 -15.10 20.02
C ASP A 219 -8.36 -14.44 19.27
N LEU A 220 -7.22 -14.36 19.97
CA LEU A 220 -5.94 -13.89 19.44
C LEU A 220 -4.88 -14.94 19.77
N THR A 221 -4.21 -15.44 18.74
CA THR A 221 -3.09 -16.39 18.91
C THR A 221 -1.80 -15.78 18.39
N VAL A 222 -0.70 -16.01 19.11
CA VAL A 222 0.66 -15.57 18.72
C VAL A 222 1.51 -16.78 18.42
N TYR A 223 2.02 -16.84 17.20
CA TYR A 223 2.98 -17.84 16.72
C TYR A 223 4.40 -17.26 16.81
N LYS A 224 5.37 -18.12 17.16
CA LYS A 224 6.79 -17.75 17.33
C LYS A 224 7.64 -18.48 16.30
#